data_dd2561a516c32553270ba0da7d6e9a79
#
_entry.id   dd2561a516c32553270ba0da7d6e9a79
#
_cell.length_a   1.000
_cell.length_b   1.000
_cell.length_c   1.000
_cell.angle_alpha   90.00
_cell.angle_beta   90.00
_cell.angle_gamma   90.00
#
_symmetry.space_group_name_H-M   'P 1'
#
loop_
_entity.id
_entity.type
_entity.pdbx_description
1 polymer ?
#
loop_
_entity_poly.entity_id
_entity_poly.type
_entity_poly.pdbx_seq_one_letter_code
_entity_poly.pdbx_strand_id
1 'polypeptide(L)'
;MVIPRKDQGSRIKNQESDSSLCLEPLSFEVPSGFVFHHANAFEQGDEVVVDSICYNSLPAVEPGSDYLQTDFEALEPGQLWRFRLNLNTQTGQRELLESRCCEFPTVHPAVVGHPYRYLYIGAAHAPAGNAPLQAILKLDLETGTRQLWSAAPHGYMSEPIFVPRSQANRTELSAAELAAVEDDGWLLAIVYDAAHERSDVAILDAQDLNRGPIARLHLKHHIPYGLHGSFATGLVGVGDSY
;
A
#
# COMPACT_ATOMS: atom_id res chain seq x y z
N MET A 1 -18.65 -5.09 2.36
CA MET A 1 -19.85 -4.49 1.75
C MET A 1 -19.43 -3.79 0.46
N VAL A 2 -20.11 -4.04 -0.66
CA VAL A 2 -19.86 -3.38 -1.96
C VAL A 2 -21.10 -2.56 -2.31
N ILE A 3 -20.89 -1.28 -2.65
CA ILE A 3 -21.98 -0.36 -3.00
C ILE A 3 -21.82 -0.02 -4.48
N PRO A 4 -22.81 -0.38 -5.34
CA PRO A 4 -22.77 -0.05 -6.76
C PRO A 4 -22.81 1.48 -7.00
N ARG A 5 -22.11 1.96 -8.03
CA ARG A 5 -22.19 3.36 -8.46
C ARG A 5 -23.25 3.53 -9.56
N LYS A 6 -24.01 4.63 -9.51
CA LYS A 6 -25.07 4.93 -10.49
C LYS A 6 -24.59 5.19 -11.92
N ASP A 7 -23.33 5.60 -12.12
CA ASP A 7 -22.87 6.21 -13.38
C ASP A 7 -22.11 5.27 -14.32
N GLN A 8 -21.82 4.06 -13.88
CA GLN A 8 -21.24 3.05 -14.76
C GLN A 8 -22.27 1.95 -14.92
N GLY A 9 -22.81 1.81 -16.14
CA GLY A 9 -23.87 0.87 -16.46
C GLY A 9 -23.66 -0.46 -15.77
N SER A 10 -24.29 -0.60 -14.60
CA SER A 10 -24.11 -1.75 -13.74
C SER A 10 -24.53 -2.99 -14.51
N ARG A 11 -23.62 -3.94 -14.70
CA ARG A 11 -23.90 -5.28 -15.24
C ARG A 11 -24.80 -6.13 -14.34
N ILE A 12 -25.33 -5.57 -13.25
CA ILE A 12 -26.34 -6.22 -12.44
C ILE A 12 -27.64 -6.21 -13.24
N LYS A 13 -27.75 -7.20 -14.10
CA LYS A 13 -29.01 -7.52 -14.76
C LYS A 13 -29.94 -8.10 -13.73
N ASN A 14 -30.86 -7.29 -13.24
CA ASN A 14 -32.22 -7.65 -12.84
C ASN A 14 -32.75 -6.58 -11.91
N GLN A 15 -33.40 -5.57 -12.47
CA GLN A 15 -34.69 -5.09 -11.99
C GLN A 15 -35.12 -3.89 -12.82
N GLU A 16 -36.41 -3.88 -13.14
CA GLU A 16 -37.06 -2.89 -13.94
C GLU A 16 -36.98 -1.48 -13.34
N SER A 17 -36.94 -0.51 -14.21
CA SER A 17 -36.84 0.91 -13.98
C SER A 17 -37.81 1.47 -12.94
N ASP A 18 -37.30 1.74 -11.73
CA ASP A 18 -37.88 2.73 -10.84
C ASP A 18 -36.81 3.74 -10.41
N SER A 19 -37.05 5.01 -10.64
CA SER A 19 -36.09 6.12 -10.56
C SER A 19 -35.74 6.56 -9.12
N SER A 20 -36.07 5.75 -8.10
CA SER A 20 -35.76 6.00 -6.69
C SER A 20 -34.83 4.94 -6.07
N LEU A 21 -34.19 4.08 -6.88
CA LEU A 21 -33.41 2.96 -6.37
C LEU A 21 -32.14 3.44 -5.66
N CYS A 22 -32.20 3.45 -4.35
CA CYS A 22 -31.06 3.22 -3.49
C CYS A 22 -30.55 1.81 -3.84
N LEU A 23 -29.37 1.71 -4.49
CA LEU A 23 -28.79 0.41 -4.76
C LEU A 23 -28.45 -0.26 -3.43
N GLU A 24 -29.04 -1.40 -3.17
CA GLU A 24 -28.77 -2.18 -1.97
C GLU A 24 -27.28 -2.59 -1.94
N PRO A 25 -26.58 -2.37 -0.83
CA PRO A 25 -25.19 -2.79 -0.72
C PRO A 25 -25.10 -4.32 -0.63
N LEU A 26 -24.14 -4.90 -1.36
CA LEU A 26 -23.83 -6.32 -1.27
C LEU A 26 -22.90 -6.56 -0.07
N SER A 27 -23.22 -7.57 0.73
CA SER A 27 -22.41 -8.01 1.86
C SER A 27 -21.79 -9.36 1.58
N PHE A 28 -20.55 -9.54 1.99
CA PHE A 28 -19.77 -10.77 1.82
C PHE A 28 -19.21 -11.21 3.15
N GLU A 29 -19.31 -12.51 3.42
CA GLU A 29 -18.62 -13.12 4.54
C GLU A 29 -17.21 -13.52 4.12
N VAL A 30 -16.23 -13.08 4.89
CA VAL A 30 -14.81 -13.42 4.74
C VAL A 30 -14.24 -13.75 6.12
N PRO A 31 -13.13 -14.50 6.22
CA PRO A 31 -12.48 -14.74 7.51
C PRO A 31 -12.24 -13.44 8.25
N SER A 32 -12.48 -13.44 9.55
CA SER A 32 -12.28 -12.27 10.43
C SER A 32 -10.84 -11.80 10.42
N GLY A 33 -10.64 -10.51 10.63
CA GLY A 33 -9.34 -9.89 10.71
C GLY A 33 -9.49 -8.38 10.89
N PHE A 34 -8.36 -7.70 11.04
CA PHE A 34 -8.30 -6.26 11.14
C PHE A 34 -7.45 -5.69 9.99
N VAL A 35 -7.83 -4.56 9.43
CA VAL A 35 -7.15 -3.91 8.31
C VAL A 35 -6.92 -2.44 8.66
N PHE A 36 -5.65 -2.00 8.60
CA PHE A 36 -5.34 -0.57 8.61
C PHE A 36 -5.37 0.01 7.20
N HIS A 37 -4.74 -0.69 6.23
CA HIS A 37 -4.56 -0.16 4.88
C HIS A 37 -4.97 -1.16 3.79
N HIS A 38 -5.66 -0.62 2.78
CA HIS A 38 -5.89 -1.29 1.51
C HIS A 38 -4.83 -0.84 0.50
N ALA A 39 -4.26 -1.80 -0.23
CA ALA A 39 -3.30 -1.51 -1.30
C ALA A 39 -4.02 -0.98 -2.55
N ASN A 40 -5.02 -1.72 -3.00
CA ASN A 40 -5.85 -1.37 -4.15
C ASN A 40 -7.14 -2.19 -4.14
N ALA A 41 -8.13 -1.75 -4.91
CA ALA A 41 -9.34 -2.51 -5.19
C ALA A 41 -9.79 -2.26 -6.63
N PHE A 42 -10.24 -3.31 -7.33
CA PHE A 42 -10.68 -3.21 -8.72
C PHE A 42 -11.69 -4.29 -9.09
N GLU A 43 -12.43 -4.06 -10.16
CA GLU A 43 -13.36 -5.06 -10.74
C GLU A 43 -12.63 -5.93 -11.76
N GLN A 44 -12.87 -7.23 -11.73
CA GLN A 44 -12.35 -8.20 -12.67
C GLN A 44 -13.43 -9.24 -13.02
N GLY A 45 -14.07 -9.06 -14.16
CA GLY A 45 -15.21 -9.90 -14.54
C GLY A 45 -16.38 -9.73 -13.57
N ASP A 46 -16.79 -10.81 -12.93
CA ASP A 46 -17.86 -10.84 -11.93
C ASP A 46 -17.31 -10.75 -10.48
N GLU A 47 -16.08 -10.32 -10.32
CA GLU A 47 -15.44 -10.21 -9.01
C GLU A 47 -15.02 -8.78 -8.70
N VAL A 48 -15.08 -8.41 -7.42
CA VAL A 48 -14.31 -7.30 -6.86
C VAL A 48 -13.09 -7.88 -6.16
N VAL A 49 -11.91 -7.46 -6.60
CA VAL A 49 -10.63 -7.84 -6.02
C VAL A 49 -10.17 -6.73 -5.08
N VAL A 50 -9.79 -7.09 -3.85
CA VAL A 50 -9.30 -6.12 -2.85
C VAL A 50 -8.01 -6.65 -2.25
N ASP A 51 -6.93 -5.90 -2.38
CA ASP A 51 -5.65 -6.21 -1.76
C ASP A 51 -5.48 -5.37 -0.49
N SER A 52 -5.19 -6.02 0.63
CA SER A 52 -5.18 -5.37 1.94
C SER A 52 -4.10 -5.94 2.85
N ILE A 53 -3.58 -5.09 3.72
CA ILE A 53 -2.74 -5.54 4.82
C ILE A 53 -3.67 -5.96 5.96
N CYS A 54 -3.70 -7.27 6.24
CA CYS A 54 -4.57 -7.85 7.26
C CYS A 54 -3.77 -8.41 8.42
N TYR A 55 -4.32 -8.20 9.60
CA TYR A 55 -3.92 -8.79 10.88
C TYR A 55 -4.99 -9.79 11.30
N ASN A 56 -4.65 -10.86 12.00
CA ASN A 56 -5.67 -11.77 12.54
C ASN A 56 -6.56 -11.10 13.60
N SER A 57 -5.99 -10.13 14.33
CA SER A 57 -6.71 -9.30 15.31
C SER A 57 -6.14 -7.88 15.31
N LEU A 58 -6.85 -6.93 15.92
CA LEU A 58 -6.30 -5.59 16.15
C LEU A 58 -5.02 -5.69 16.99
N PRO A 59 -3.86 -5.25 16.47
CA PRO A 59 -2.65 -5.19 17.27
C PRO A 59 -2.88 -4.21 18.43
N ALA A 60 -2.92 -4.72 19.64
CA ALA A 60 -3.15 -3.93 20.83
C ALA A 60 -1.98 -4.09 21.78
N VAL A 61 -1.50 -2.96 22.30
CA VAL A 61 -0.61 -2.92 23.46
C VAL A 61 -1.49 -2.62 24.66
N GLU A 62 -1.34 -3.41 25.72
CA GLU A 62 -2.12 -3.24 26.95
C GLU A 62 -1.98 -1.80 27.49
N PRO A 63 -3.10 -1.15 27.89
CA PRO A 63 -3.05 0.18 28.46
C PRO A 63 -2.08 0.28 29.64
N GLY A 64 -1.17 1.25 29.60
CA GLY A 64 -0.17 1.46 30.64
C GLY A 64 1.10 0.61 30.50
N SER A 65 1.19 -0.23 29.46
CA SER A 65 2.43 -0.93 29.14
C SER A 65 3.50 0.07 28.68
N ASP A 66 4.75 -0.20 29.07
CA ASP A 66 5.89 0.51 28.50
C ASP A 66 6.17 -0.06 27.09
N TYR A 67 5.90 0.75 26.07
CA TYR A 67 6.13 0.33 24.68
C TYR A 67 7.61 0.00 24.38
N LEU A 68 8.54 0.52 25.17
CA LEU A 68 9.97 0.17 25.06
C LEU A 68 10.27 -1.26 25.51
N GLN A 69 9.35 -1.88 26.24
CA GLN A 69 9.44 -3.26 26.71
C GLN A 69 8.49 -4.19 25.95
N THR A 70 7.80 -3.68 24.93
CA THR A 70 6.89 -4.49 24.11
C THR A 70 7.68 -5.54 23.34
N ASP A 71 7.29 -6.79 23.50
CA ASP A 71 7.78 -7.89 22.66
C ASP A 71 7.09 -7.83 21.30
N PHE A 72 7.74 -7.20 20.33
CA PHE A 72 7.21 -7.06 18.99
C PHE A 72 7.08 -8.41 18.28
N GLU A 73 7.88 -9.41 18.62
CA GLU A 73 7.77 -10.75 18.03
C GLU A 73 6.48 -11.46 18.44
N ALA A 74 5.95 -11.13 19.62
CA ALA A 74 4.68 -11.67 20.11
C ALA A 74 3.45 -10.98 19.50
N LEU A 75 3.61 -9.82 18.83
CA LEU A 75 2.51 -9.16 18.15
C LEU A 75 2.16 -9.83 16.83
N GLU A 76 0.89 -9.79 16.47
CA GLU A 76 0.42 -10.28 15.17
C GLU A 76 0.98 -9.44 14.02
N PRO A 77 1.61 -10.07 13.00
CA PRO A 77 2.12 -9.34 11.84
C PRO A 77 0.99 -8.93 10.91
N GLY A 78 1.10 -7.72 10.36
CA GLY A 78 0.35 -7.36 9.17
C GLY A 78 0.89 -8.11 7.95
N GLN A 79 0.03 -8.71 7.15
CA GLN A 79 0.38 -9.49 5.97
C GLN A 79 -0.48 -9.06 4.78
N LEU A 80 0.07 -9.16 3.57
CA LEU A 80 -0.68 -8.81 2.37
C LEU A 80 -1.57 -9.98 1.93
N TRP A 81 -2.86 -9.70 1.89
CA TRP A 81 -3.89 -10.64 1.45
C TRP A 81 -4.68 -10.07 0.28
N ARG A 82 -5.04 -10.92 -0.68
CA ARG A 82 -6.01 -10.64 -1.75
C ARG A 82 -7.35 -11.25 -1.41
N PHE A 83 -8.39 -10.44 -1.43
CA PHE A 83 -9.78 -10.87 -1.34
C PHE A 83 -10.39 -10.85 -2.73
N ARG A 84 -11.13 -11.92 -3.07
CA ARG A 84 -11.95 -12.01 -4.26
C ARG A 84 -13.40 -12.16 -3.83
N LEU A 85 -14.22 -11.17 -4.17
CA LEU A 85 -15.63 -11.09 -3.81
C LEU A 85 -16.46 -11.30 -5.06
N ASN A 86 -17.05 -12.48 -5.22
CA ASN A 86 -17.86 -12.83 -6.39
C ASN A 86 -19.26 -12.22 -6.27
N LEU A 87 -19.60 -11.33 -7.20
CA LEU A 87 -20.83 -10.54 -7.18
C LEU A 87 -22.09 -11.39 -7.45
N ASN A 88 -21.96 -12.49 -8.20
CA ASN A 88 -23.09 -13.35 -8.55
C ASN A 88 -23.43 -14.34 -7.43
N THR A 89 -22.41 -14.94 -6.84
CA THR A 89 -22.60 -15.96 -5.78
C THR A 89 -22.60 -15.36 -4.38
N GLN A 90 -22.19 -14.10 -4.24
CA GLN A 90 -22.01 -13.40 -2.97
C GLN A 90 -21.05 -14.13 -2.01
N THR A 91 -20.06 -14.80 -2.57
CA THR A 91 -19.03 -15.52 -1.80
C THR A 91 -17.72 -14.73 -1.81
N GLY A 92 -16.98 -14.81 -0.70
CA GLY A 92 -15.64 -14.23 -0.56
C GLY A 92 -14.58 -15.31 -0.38
N GLN A 93 -13.43 -15.12 -1.01
CA GLN A 93 -12.22 -15.95 -0.83
C GLN A 93 -11.05 -15.03 -0.52
N ARG A 94 -10.05 -15.54 0.19
CA ARG A 94 -8.79 -14.83 0.41
C ARG A 94 -7.57 -15.68 0.09
N GLU A 95 -6.52 -15.03 -0.39
CA GLU A 95 -5.23 -15.62 -0.74
C GLU A 95 -4.12 -14.79 -0.09
N LEU A 96 -3.14 -15.45 0.54
CA LEU A 96 -1.96 -14.80 1.08
C LEU A 96 -0.97 -14.51 -0.05
N LEU A 97 -0.71 -13.22 -0.32
CA LEU A 97 0.25 -12.79 -1.34
C LEU A 97 1.66 -12.60 -0.77
N GLU A 98 1.76 -12.10 0.48
CA GLU A 98 3.03 -11.91 1.17
C GLU A 98 2.87 -12.18 2.66
N SER A 99 3.72 -13.09 3.17
CA SER A 99 3.69 -13.53 4.57
C SER A 99 4.58 -12.71 5.50
N ARG A 100 5.48 -11.90 4.93
CA ARG A 100 6.34 -10.99 5.68
C ARG A 100 5.51 -9.93 6.39
N CYS A 101 5.90 -9.56 7.60
CA CYS A 101 5.31 -8.41 8.28
C CYS A 101 5.49 -7.16 7.40
N CYS A 102 4.39 -6.52 7.04
CA CYS A 102 4.38 -5.37 6.16
C CYS A 102 3.21 -4.43 6.47
N GLU A 103 3.36 -3.17 6.08
CA GLU A 103 2.38 -2.11 6.17
C GLU A 103 2.65 -0.99 5.17
N PHE A 104 1.73 -0.04 5.04
CA PHE A 104 1.85 1.11 4.15
C PHE A 104 2.06 0.71 2.68
N PRO A 105 1.10 -0.01 2.08
CA PRO A 105 1.18 -0.38 0.68
C PRO A 105 0.94 0.85 -0.21
N THR A 106 1.70 0.95 -1.31
CA THR A 106 1.50 1.97 -2.33
C THR A 106 1.63 1.39 -3.73
N VAL A 107 0.89 1.96 -4.67
CA VAL A 107 0.90 1.61 -6.09
C VAL A 107 1.12 2.87 -6.93
N HIS A 108 1.41 2.70 -8.21
CA HIS A 108 1.39 3.83 -9.15
C HIS A 108 0.02 4.51 -9.11
N PRO A 109 -0.09 5.85 -8.97
CA PRO A 109 -1.39 6.54 -8.83
C PRO A 109 -2.37 6.26 -9.97
N ALA A 110 -1.88 6.05 -11.19
CA ALA A 110 -2.74 5.79 -12.35
C ALA A 110 -3.40 4.40 -12.34
N VAL A 111 -2.98 3.45 -11.50
CA VAL A 111 -3.62 2.13 -11.39
C VAL A 111 -4.59 2.00 -10.21
N VAL A 112 -4.77 3.05 -9.43
CA VAL A 112 -5.76 3.05 -8.34
C VAL A 112 -7.16 2.80 -8.91
N GLY A 113 -7.85 1.77 -8.37
CA GLY A 113 -9.15 1.33 -8.86
C GLY A 113 -9.12 0.44 -10.11
N HIS A 114 -7.96 -0.03 -10.53
CA HIS A 114 -7.78 -0.84 -11.73
C HIS A 114 -6.84 -2.03 -11.49
N PRO A 115 -6.90 -3.08 -12.34
CA PRO A 115 -5.89 -4.13 -12.33
C PRO A 115 -4.49 -3.56 -12.44
N TYR A 116 -3.57 -4.11 -11.67
CA TYR A 116 -2.21 -3.63 -11.53
C TYR A 116 -1.23 -4.79 -11.32
N ARG A 117 0.04 -4.52 -11.56
CA ARG A 117 1.12 -5.50 -11.47
C ARG A 117 2.08 -5.27 -10.31
N TYR A 118 2.46 -4.01 -10.07
CA TYR A 118 3.50 -3.70 -9.09
C TYR A 118 2.93 -3.07 -7.83
N LEU A 119 3.38 -3.60 -6.69
CA LEU A 119 3.04 -3.11 -5.37
C LEU A 119 4.32 -2.85 -4.57
N TYR A 120 4.35 -1.74 -3.86
CA TYR A 120 5.45 -1.36 -2.97
C TYR A 120 4.93 -1.27 -1.55
N ILE A 121 5.68 -1.81 -0.59
CA ILE A 121 5.18 -1.97 0.79
C ILE A 121 6.33 -1.71 1.75
N GLY A 122 6.08 -0.97 2.84
CA GLY A 122 6.96 -0.97 3.99
C GLY A 122 6.97 -2.37 4.62
N ALA A 123 8.13 -2.94 4.88
CA ALA A 123 8.27 -4.33 5.28
C ALA A 123 9.30 -4.52 6.38
N ALA A 124 9.16 -5.59 7.16
CA ALA A 124 10.19 -6.05 8.06
C ALA A 124 11.42 -6.53 7.27
N HIS A 125 12.62 -6.31 7.81
CA HIS A 125 13.84 -6.89 7.23
C HIS A 125 13.82 -8.42 7.33
N ALA A 126 13.42 -8.95 8.49
CA ALA A 126 13.29 -10.38 8.71
C ALA A 126 12.15 -10.98 7.88
N PRO A 127 12.31 -12.20 7.33
CA PRO A 127 11.28 -12.82 6.49
C PRO A 127 10.07 -13.35 7.26
N ALA A 128 10.17 -13.46 8.59
CA ALA A 128 9.12 -13.97 9.47
C ALA A 128 9.07 -13.19 10.79
N GLY A 129 7.97 -13.33 11.51
CA GLY A 129 7.70 -12.60 12.76
C GLY A 129 7.18 -11.19 12.51
N ASN A 130 6.70 -10.55 13.57
CA ASN A 130 6.39 -9.14 13.57
C ASN A 130 7.64 -8.36 13.95
N ALA A 131 8.08 -7.47 13.10
CA ALA A 131 9.28 -6.67 13.32
C ALA A 131 9.05 -5.25 12.81
N PRO A 132 9.80 -4.26 13.31
CA PRO A 132 9.68 -2.89 12.82
C PRO A 132 9.99 -2.82 11.32
N LEU A 133 9.37 -1.86 10.65
CA LEU A 133 9.55 -1.66 9.22
C LEU A 133 10.95 -1.09 8.96
N GLN A 134 11.80 -1.89 8.37
CA GLN A 134 13.20 -1.55 8.04
C GLN A 134 13.51 -1.71 6.55
N ALA A 135 12.52 -2.15 5.77
CA ALA A 135 12.70 -2.47 4.36
C ALA A 135 11.56 -1.92 3.50
N ILE A 136 11.82 -1.72 2.23
CA ILE A 136 10.78 -1.56 1.20
C ILE A 136 10.82 -2.82 0.33
N LEU A 137 9.67 -3.44 0.19
CA LEU A 137 9.44 -4.60 -0.67
C LEU A 137 8.71 -4.14 -1.93
N LYS A 138 9.23 -4.50 -3.12
CA LYS A 138 8.52 -4.49 -4.39
C LYS A 138 8.02 -5.89 -4.66
N LEU A 139 6.75 -6.03 -4.94
CA LEU A 139 6.11 -7.28 -5.35
C LEU A 139 5.58 -7.15 -6.77
N ASP A 140 6.02 -8.04 -7.66
CA ASP A 140 5.44 -8.23 -8.98
C ASP A 140 4.34 -9.29 -8.87
N LEU A 141 3.09 -8.87 -8.94
CA LEU A 141 1.91 -9.73 -8.75
C LEU A 141 1.67 -10.70 -9.92
N GLU A 142 2.26 -10.43 -11.09
CA GLU A 142 2.15 -11.32 -12.24
C GLU A 142 3.11 -12.50 -12.15
N THR A 143 4.37 -12.23 -11.75
CA THR A 143 5.43 -13.25 -11.69
C THR A 143 5.66 -13.80 -10.28
N GLY A 144 5.17 -13.12 -9.26
CA GLY A 144 5.44 -13.42 -7.86
C GLY A 144 6.87 -13.06 -7.42
N THR A 145 7.64 -12.36 -8.26
CA THR A 145 9.01 -11.97 -7.92
C THR A 145 9.03 -10.83 -6.90
N ARG A 146 10.08 -10.82 -6.10
CA ARG A 146 10.28 -9.86 -5.00
C ARG A 146 11.62 -9.19 -5.10
N GLN A 147 11.66 -7.89 -4.85
CA GLN A 147 12.88 -7.13 -4.62
C GLN A 147 12.77 -6.46 -3.24
N LEU A 148 13.82 -6.48 -2.48
CA LEU A 148 13.84 -5.91 -1.12
C LEU A 148 15.04 -4.99 -0.97
N TRP A 149 14.80 -3.73 -0.69
CA TRP A 149 15.82 -2.85 -0.15
C TRP A 149 15.62 -2.70 1.35
N SER A 150 16.70 -2.77 2.14
CA SER A 150 16.64 -2.67 3.59
C SER A 150 17.65 -1.67 4.14
N ALA A 151 17.22 -0.89 5.12
CA ALA A 151 18.05 -0.01 5.92
C ALA A 151 18.49 -0.65 7.25
N ALA A 152 18.13 -1.93 7.50
CA ALA A 152 18.57 -2.67 8.70
C ALA A 152 20.11 -2.71 8.80
N PRO A 153 20.68 -2.85 10.02
CA PRO A 153 19.99 -3.08 11.30
C PRO A 153 19.52 -1.81 12.01
N HIS A 154 19.99 -0.64 11.62
CA HIS A 154 19.78 0.61 12.37
C HIS A 154 18.84 1.61 11.67
N GLY A 155 18.33 1.28 10.50
CA GLY A 155 17.39 2.10 9.77
C GLY A 155 15.95 1.66 9.99
N TYR A 156 15.05 2.61 10.25
CA TYR A 156 13.60 2.41 10.41
C TYR A 156 12.89 3.35 9.49
N MET A 157 11.90 2.89 8.74
CA MET A 157 11.30 3.70 7.70
C MET A 157 9.82 3.96 7.90
N SER A 158 9.39 5.07 7.33
CA SER A 158 7.98 5.43 7.18
C SER A 158 7.38 4.79 5.93
N GLU A 159 6.15 5.17 5.63
CA GLU A 159 5.44 4.86 4.39
C GLU A 159 6.29 5.15 3.15
N PRO A 160 6.44 4.20 2.21
CA PRO A 160 7.00 4.50 0.90
C PRO A 160 5.98 5.26 0.04
N ILE A 161 6.42 6.33 -0.61
CA ILE A 161 5.59 7.14 -1.51
C ILE A 161 6.07 6.93 -2.94
N PHE A 162 5.17 6.45 -3.82
CA PHE A 162 5.48 6.32 -5.24
C PHE A 162 5.30 7.65 -5.97
N VAL A 163 6.34 8.05 -6.71
CA VAL A 163 6.35 9.26 -7.52
C VAL A 163 6.62 8.89 -8.97
N PRO A 164 5.64 8.99 -9.88
CA PRO A 164 5.82 8.67 -11.29
C PRO A 164 6.86 9.58 -11.95
N ARG A 165 7.70 9.05 -12.85
CA ARG A 165 8.58 9.90 -13.68
C ARG A 165 7.77 10.74 -14.66
N SER A 166 6.72 10.17 -15.22
CA SER A 166 5.76 10.90 -16.07
C SER A 166 4.55 11.31 -15.25
N GLN A 167 4.13 12.56 -15.40
CA GLN A 167 2.91 13.10 -14.80
C GLN A 167 1.67 12.87 -15.68
N ALA A 168 1.77 11.99 -16.69
CA ALA A 168 0.64 11.66 -17.55
C ALA A 168 -0.50 11.05 -16.71
N ASN A 169 -1.69 11.60 -16.87
CA ASN A 169 -2.88 11.07 -16.24
C ASN A 169 -3.29 9.75 -16.89
N ARG A 170 -3.90 8.85 -16.11
CA ARG A 170 -4.40 7.58 -16.63
C ARG A 170 -5.30 7.72 -17.86
N THR A 171 -6.14 8.76 -17.90
CA THR A 171 -7.04 9.04 -19.04
C THR A 171 -6.30 9.37 -20.34
N GLU A 172 -5.00 9.65 -20.24
CA GLU A 172 -4.11 9.96 -21.35
C GLU A 172 -3.31 8.75 -21.83
N LEU A 173 -3.32 7.64 -21.05
CA LEU A 173 -2.56 6.42 -21.33
C LEU A 173 -3.49 5.27 -21.71
N SER A 174 -3.16 4.55 -22.77
CA SER A 174 -3.73 3.23 -23.04
C SER A 174 -3.31 2.22 -21.98
N ALA A 175 -4.00 1.09 -21.86
CA ALA A 175 -3.62 0.02 -20.94
C ALA A 175 -2.20 -0.52 -21.18
N ALA A 176 -1.77 -0.60 -22.46
CA ALA A 176 -0.42 -1.05 -22.82
C ALA A 176 0.65 -0.02 -22.43
N GLU A 177 0.38 1.28 -22.63
CA GLU A 177 1.30 2.34 -22.21
C GLU A 177 1.40 2.41 -20.68
N LEU A 178 0.29 2.26 -19.97
CA LEU A 178 0.29 2.21 -18.52
C LEU A 178 1.09 1.02 -18.00
N ALA A 179 0.89 -0.18 -18.55
CA ALA A 179 1.66 -1.37 -18.17
C ALA A 179 3.18 -1.21 -18.40
N ALA A 180 3.57 -0.43 -19.42
CA ALA A 180 4.97 -0.17 -19.73
C ALA A 180 5.64 0.83 -18.76
N VAL A 181 4.86 1.66 -18.06
CA VAL A 181 5.35 2.72 -17.18
C VAL A 181 4.92 2.54 -15.72
N GLU A 182 4.21 1.46 -15.40
CA GLU A 182 3.63 1.25 -14.07
C GLU A 182 4.67 1.23 -12.93
N ASP A 183 5.88 0.76 -13.20
CA ASP A 183 6.99 0.81 -12.25
C ASP A 183 8.03 1.90 -12.59
N ASP A 184 7.76 2.76 -13.60
CA ASP A 184 8.67 3.85 -13.95
C ASP A 184 8.46 5.07 -13.04
N GLY A 185 9.20 5.06 -11.94
CA GLY A 185 9.06 6.07 -10.90
C GLY A 185 10.18 6.05 -9.88
N TRP A 186 9.97 6.83 -8.84
CA TRP A 186 10.80 6.83 -7.65
C TRP A 186 9.97 6.42 -6.44
N LEU A 187 10.64 5.81 -5.46
CA LEU A 187 10.10 5.64 -4.12
C LEU A 187 10.83 6.58 -3.18
N LEU A 188 10.04 7.36 -2.47
CA LEU A 188 10.52 8.25 -1.41
C LEU A 188 10.11 7.66 -0.07
N ALA A 189 11.06 7.57 0.87
CA ALA A 189 10.76 7.19 2.24
C ALA A 189 11.61 7.99 3.22
N ILE A 190 11.02 8.36 4.35
CA ILE A 190 11.78 8.88 5.48
C ILE A 190 12.38 7.69 6.21
N VAL A 191 13.68 7.71 6.44
CA VAL A 191 14.42 6.68 7.17
C VAL A 191 15.05 7.32 8.40
N TYR A 192 14.69 6.83 9.58
CA TYR A 192 15.44 7.16 10.78
C TYR A 192 16.67 6.26 10.88
N ASP A 193 17.84 6.87 10.88
CA ASP A 193 19.13 6.18 11.06
C ASP A 193 19.52 6.28 12.54
N ALA A 194 19.28 5.20 13.28
CA ALA A 194 19.56 5.16 14.72
C ALA A 194 21.06 5.18 15.04
N ALA A 195 21.93 4.79 14.10
CA ALA A 195 23.38 4.86 14.31
C ALA A 195 23.90 6.30 14.29
N HIS A 196 23.19 7.20 13.59
CA HIS A 196 23.57 8.60 13.45
C HIS A 196 22.56 9.57 14.10
N GLU A 197 21.51 9.03 14.73
CA GLU A 197 20.44 9.78 15.42
C GLU A 197 19.81 10.86 14.52
N ARG A 198 19.58 10.56 13.27
CA ARG A 198 19.04 11.50 12.28
C ARG A 198 18.02 10.86 11.36
N SER A 199 17.25 11.70 10.69
CA SER A 199 16.35 11.27 9.62
C SER A 199 16.93 11.62 8.26
N ASP A 200 16.77 10.71 7.31
CA ASP A 200 17.12 10.87 5.90
C ASP A 200 15.87 10.72 5.05
N VAL A 201 15.81 11.38 3.90
CA VAL A 201 14.90 10.98 2.81
C VAL A 201 15.68 10.08 1.87
N ALA A 202 15.31 8.81 1.79
CA ALA A 202 15.84 7.89 0.81
C ALA A 202 15.01 7.98 -0.48
N ILE A 203 15.69 8.05 -1.62
CA ILE A 203 15.09 8.05 -2.96
C ILE A 203 15.60 6.81 -3.69
N LEU A 204 14.69 5.92 -4.08
CA LEU A 204 15.02 4.68 -4.80
C LEU A 204 14.42 4.72 -6.20
N ASP A 205 15.02 3.95 -7.10
CA ASP A 205 14.42 3.64 -8.39
C ASP A 205 13.38 2.54 -8.21
N ALA A 206 12.11 2.83 -8.54
CA ALA A 206 11.04 1.88 -8.37
C ALA A 206 11.16 0.64 -9.28
N GLN A 207 11.93 0.73 -10.37
CA GLN A 207 12.21 -0.41 -11.25
C GLN A 207 13.20 -1.39 -10.65
N ASP A 208 14.18 -0.93 -9.86
CA ASP A 208 15.25 -1.78 -9.32
C ASP A 208 15.63 -1.38 -7.88
N LEU A 209 14.94 -1.94 -6.89
CA LEU A 209 15.23 -1.71 -5.47
C LEU A 209 16.57 -2.34 -5.03
N ASN A 210 17.06 -3.35 -5.74
CA ASN A 210 18.30 -4.04 -5.37
C ASN A 210 19.52 -3.14 -5.51
N ARG A 211 19.44 -2.09 -6.32
CA ARG A 211 20.51 -1.08 -6.44
C ARG A 211 20.66 -0.21 -5.19
N GLY A 212 19.64 -0.20 -4.32
CA GLY A 212 19.57 0.71 -3.18
C GLY A 212 19.24 2.15 -3.57
N PRO A 213 19.32 3.10 -2.63
CA PRO A 213 18.98 4.48 -2.87
C PRO A 213 19.88 5.14 -3.93
N ILE A 214 19.24 5.79 -4.89
CA ILE A 214 19.93 6.64 -5.89
C ILE A 214 20.35 7.99 -5.29
N ALA A 215 19.66 8.42 -4.20
CA ALA A 215 20.03 9.58 -3.40
C ALA A 215 19.55 9.42 -1.96
N ARG A 216 20.27 10.10 -1.03
CA ARG A 216 19.85 10.30 0.35
C ARG A 216 19.98 11.77 0.70
N LEU A 217 18.92 12.35 1.23
CA LEU A 217 18.90 13.71 1.71
C LEU A 217 18.96 13.67 3.24
N HIS A 218 20.09 14.08 3.79
CA HIS A 218 20.27 14.14 5.23
C HIS A 218 19.52 15.35 5.79
N LEU A 219 18.54 15.10 6.65
CA LEU A 219 17.75 16.15 7.26
C LEU A 219 18.50 16.71 8.48
N LYS A 220 18.31 18.01 8.73
CA LYS A 220 18.94 18.69 9.88
C LYS A 220 18.23 18.36 11.20
N HIS A 221 17.02 17.82 11.11
CA HIS A 221 16.18 17.52 12.27
C HIS A 221 15.77 16.06 12.22
N HIS A 222 15.63 15.46 13.40
CA HIS A 222 14.94 14.20 13.57
C HIS A 222 13.46 14.39 13.20
N ILE A 223 12.96 13.53 12.31
CA ILE A 223 11.53 13.45 11.99
C ILE A 223 10.97 12.30 12.83
N PRO A 224 9.99 12.56 13.72
CA PRO A 224 9.31 11.50 14.44
C PRO A 224 8.64 10.50 13.49
N TYR A 225 8.36 9.30 13.97
CA TYR A 225 7.58 8.34 13.20
C TYR A 225 6.25 8.97 12.77
N GLY A 226 6.12 9.13 11.46
CA GLY A 226 4.88 9.57 10.83
C GLY A 226 4.04 8.37 10.39
N LEU A 227 2.74 8.61 10.18
CA LEU A 227 1.87 7.60 9.58
C LEU A 227 1.85 7.77 8.06
N HIS A 228 1.45 8.93 7.58
CA HIS A 228 1.24 9.19 6.17
C HIS A 228 1.98 10.43 5.69
N GLY A 229 2.35 10.38 4.41
CA GLY A 229 2.88 11.49 3.65
C GLY A 229 2.25 11.57 2.27
N SER A 230 2.54 12.65 1.55
CA SER A 230 2.15 12.80 0.16
C SER A 230 3.21 13.55 -0.62
N PHE A 231 3.26 13.30 -1.93
CA PHE A 231 4.07 14.06 -2.86
C PHE A 231 3.15 14.95 -3.71
N ALA A 232 3.46 16.23 -3.77
CA ALA A 232 2.77 17.17 -4.63
C ALA A 232 3.74 17.78 -5.65
N THR A 233 3.31 17.87 -6.91
CA THR A 233 4.05 18.58 -7.96
C THR A 233 3.74 20.07 -7.87
N GLY A 234 4.76 20.90 -8.00
CA GLY A 234 4.66 22.36 -7.95
C GLY A 234 5.06 22.94 -6.61
N LEU A 235 5.60 24.16 -6.65
CA LEU A 235 5.86 24.95 -5.45
C LEU A 235 4.51 25.35 -4.86
N VAL A 236 4.15 24.77 -3.74
CA VAL A 236 3.22 25.42 -2.84
C VAL A 236 3.96 26.68 -2.38
N GLY A 237 3.56 27.84 -2.88
CA GLY A 237 4.18 29.10 -2.49
C GLY A 237 4.17 29.22 -0.98
N VAL A 238 5.33 29.07 -0.36
CA VAL A 238 5.57 29.63 0.96
C VAL A 238 5.55 31.11 0.71
N GLY A 239 4.42 31.74 1.03
CA GLY A 239 4.33 33.17 0.98
C GLY A 239 5.51 33.76 1.77
N ASP A 240 6.24 34.67 1.15
CA ASP A 240 7.25 35.46 1.80
C ASP A 240 6.60 36.20 2.98
N SER A 241 6.70 35.60 4.14
CA SER A 241 6.35 36.25 5.41
C SER A 241 7.23 35.63 6.48
N TYR A 242 8.46 36.15 6.53
CA TYR A 242 9.19 36.54 7.78
C TYR A 242 10.39 37.36 7.41
#